data_06858774d6f1da9dfa935114f00de9e0
#
_entry.id   06858774d6f1da9dfa935114f00de9e0
#
_cell.length_a   1.000
_cell.length_b   1.000
_cell.length_c   1.000
_cell.angle_alpha   90.00
_cell.angle_beta   90.00
_cell.angle_gamma   90.00
#
_symmetry.space_group_name_H-M   'P 1'
#
loop_
_entity.id
_entity.type
_entity.pdbx_description
1 polymer ?
#
loop_
_entity_poly.entity_id
_entity_poly.type
_entity_poly.pdbx_seq_one_letter_code
_entity_poly.pdbx_strand_id
1 'polypeptide(L)'
;MNEPQSLKAATVQFQHQANNKKYNLLIMEKFIEQAAHEQVKILTFPEMCITGYWHVPKLTAAEVSALAEPLAESPSLTLIRSLAIKHQMLIGAGLIERADDGRLYNAYVACMPDGSMHTHRKL
;
A
#
# COMPACT_ATOMS: atom_id res chain seq x y z
N MET A 1 19.36 -24.71 -23.57
CA MET A 1 19.77 -23.61 -22.67
C MET A 1 18.54 -22.76 -22.38
N ASN A 2 18.22 -22.59 -21.10
CA ASN A 2 17.04 -21.79 -20.72
C ASN A 2 17.41 -20.31 -20.73
N GLU A 3 16.56 -19.52 -21.36
CA GLU A 3 16.68 -18.06 -21.26
C GLU A 3 16.34 -17.62 -19.84
N PRO A 4 17.03 -16.59 -19.30
CA PRO A 4 16.65 -16.04 -17.99
C PRO A 4 15.23 -15.50 -18.05
N GLN A 5 14.43 -15.86 -17.05
CA GLN A 5 13.09 -15.30 -16.91
C GLN A 5 13.21 -13.88 -16.38
N SER A 6 12.49 -12.96 -17.01
CA SER A 6 12.38 -11.58 -16.55
C SER A 6 11.02 -11.34 -15.92
N LEU A 7 11.01 -10.51 -14.87
CA LEU A 7 9.79 -10.03 -14.26
C LEU A 7 9.58 -8.56 -14.63
N LYS A 8 8.37 -8.24 -15.03
CA LYS A 8 8.01 -6.85 -15.29
C LYS A 8 7.64 -6.18 -13.97
N ALA A 9 8.33 -5.12 -13.64
CA ALA A 9 8.09 -4.32 -12.45
C ALA A 9 7.72 -2.90 -12.85
N ALA A 10 6.90 -2.25 -12.03
CA ALA A 10 6.52 -0.86 -12.24
C ALA A 10 6.42 -0.12 -10.91
N THR A 11 6.66 1.17 -10.95
CA THR A 11 6.42 2.10 -9.84
C THR A 11 5.36 3.10 -10.24
N VAL A 12 4.54 3.49 -9.28
CA VAL A 12 3.47 4.47 -9.49
C VAL A 12 3.79 5.73 -8.70
N GLN A 13 3.66 6.86 -9.36
CA GLN A 13 3.59 8.18 -8.70
C GLN A 13 2.22 8.76 -9.03
N PHE A 14 1.45 9.11 -8.00
CA PHE A 14 0.15 9.74 -8.21
C PHE A 14 -0.09 10.80 -7.15
N GLN A 15 -0.96 11.74 -7.47
CA GLN A 15 -1.37 12.75 -6.49
C GLN A 15 -2.51 12.21 -5.65
N HIS A 16 -2.18 11.84 -4.40
CA HIS A 16 -3.19 11.39 -3.44
C HIS A 16 -3.94 12.58 -2.84
N GLN A 17 -5.11 12.31 -2.31
CA GLN A 17 -5.88 13.29 -1.55
C GLN A 17 -5.64 13.10 -0.05
N ALA A 18 -5.44 14.23 0.65
CA ALA A 18 -5.24 14.23 2.09
C ALA A 18 -6.47 13.65 2.82
N ASN A 19 -6.24 12.70 3.71
CA ASN A 19 -7.27 12.08 4.55
C ASN A 19 -8.43 11.44 3.76
N ASN A 20 -8.22 11.10 2.50
CA ASN A 20 -9.25 10.48 1.67
C ASN A 20 -8.79 9.09 1.23
N LYS A 21 -8.79 8.14 2.16
CA LYS A 21 -8.38 6.76 1.89
C LYS A 21 -9.19 6.13 0.77
N LYS A 22 -10.50 6.35 0.77
CA LYS A 22 -11.40 5.79 -0.24
C LYS A 22 -11.00 6.23 -1.65
N TYR A 23 -10.74 7.52 -1.83
CA TYR A 23 -10.29 8.05 -3.11
C TYR A 23 -8.92 7.48 -3.49
N ASN A 24 -7.97 7.50 -2.55
CA ASN A 24 -6.62 7.03 -2.81
C ASN A 24 -6.60 5.55 -3.19
N LEU A 25 -7.35 4.72 -2.47
CA LEU A 25 -7.48 3.29 -2.76
C LEU A 25 -8.15 3.05 -4.12
N LEU A 26 -9.14 3.86 -4.49
CA LEU A 26 -9.79 3.75 -5.80
C LEU A 26 -8.80 4.03 -6.94
N ILE A 27 -7.97 5.06 -6.79
CA ILE A 27 -6.93 5.38 -7.78
C ILE A 27 -5.88 4.27 -7.83
N MET A 28 -5.44 3.77 -6.67
CA MET A 28 -4.50 2.65 -6.61
C MET A 28 -5.05 1.42 -7.32
N GLU A 29 -6.33 1.10 -7.10
CA GLU A 29 -6.99 -0.04 -7.76
C GLU A 29 -6.96 0.09 -9.28
N LYS A 30 -7.22 1.29 -9.81
CA LYS A 30 -7.13 1.55 -11.25
C LYS A 30 -5.73 1.30 -11.80
N PHE A 31 -4.70 1.75 -11.09
CA PHE A 31 -3.31 1.48 -11.48
C PHE A 31 -2.97 -0.01 -11.40
N ILE A 32 -3.48 -0.71 -10.38
CA ILE A 32 -3.27 -2.16 -10.23
C ILE A 32 -3.90 -2.91 -11.41
N GLU A 33 -5.12 -2.56 -11.78
CA GLU A 33 -5.81 -3.18 -12.92
C GLU A 33 -5.06 -2.91 -14.23
N GLN A 34 -4.61 -1.69 -14.45
CA GLN A 34 -3.80 -1.34 -15.62
C GLN A 34 -2.48 -2.13 -15.64
N ALA A 35 -1.80 -2.21 -14.50
CA ALA A 35 -0.55 -2.96 -14.38
C ALA A 35 -0.76 -4.45 -14.65
N ALA A 36 -1.86 -5.01 -14.16
CA ALA A 36 -2.22 -6.40 -14.42
C ALA A 36 -2.46 -6.64 -15.92
N HIS A 37 -3.14 -5.72 -16.59
CA HIS A 37 -3.36 -5.80 -18.03
C HIS A 37 -2.03 -5.77 -18.81
N GLU A 38 -1.05 -5.06 -18.31
CA GLU A 38 0.30 -4.97 -18.90
C GLU A 38 1.25 -6.05 -18.38
N GLN A 39 0.75 -7.04 -17.66
CA GLN A 39 1.50 -8.19 -17.13
C GLN A 39 2.62 -7.80 -16.14
N VAL A 40 2.43 -6.73 -15.41
CA VAL A 40 3.31 -6.34 -14.30
C VAL A 40 3.16 -7.36 -13.17
N LYS A 41 4.29 -7.77 -12.57
CA LYS A 41 4.31 -8.74 -11.47
C LYS A 41 4.74 -8.12 -10.15
N ILE A 42 5.41 -6.98 -10.19
CA ILE A 42 5.84 -6.22 -9.01
C ILE A 42 5.42 -4.78 -9.23
N LEU A 43 4.54 -4.29 -8.38
CA LEU A 43 4.01 -2.92 -8.44
C LEU A 43 4.20 -2.23 -7.10
N THR A 44 4.85 -1.07 -7.09
CA THR A 44 5.06 -0.31 -5.86
C THR A 44 4.40 1.06 -5.94
N PHE A 45 3.73 1.42 -4.85
CA PHE A 45 3.13 2.73 -4.64
C PHE A 45 3.99 3.56 -3.69
N PRO A 46 3.77 4.88 -3.61
CA PRO A 46 4.59 5.74 -2.76
C PRO A 46 4.38 5.49 -1.27
N GLU A 47 5.35 5.96 -0.49
CA GLU A 47 5.25 6.07 0.97
C GLU A 47 3.97 6.82 1.35
N MET A 48 3.25 6.33 2.37
CA MET A 48 2.05 6.98 2.90
C MET A 48 0.93 7.23 1.87
N CYS A 49 0.91 6.48 0.79
CA CYS A 49 0.00 6.73 -0.32
C CYS A 49 -1.49 6.55 0.02
N ILE A 50 -1.79 5.73 1.03
CA ILE A 50 -3.18 5.47 1.42
C ILE A 50 -3.79 6.67 2.14
N THR A 51 -3.05 7.30 3.02
CA THR A 51 -3.53 8.44 3.83
C THR A 51 -3.17 9.81 3.25
N GLY A 52 -2.10 9.87 2.46
CA GLY A 52 -1.43 11.09 2.08
C GLY A 52 -0.27 11.39 3.02
N TYR A 53 0.66 12.21 2.58
CA TYR A 53 1.93 12.44 3.29
C TYR A 53 2.06 13.86 3.85
N TRP A 54 1.93 14.87 3.00
CA TRP A 54 2.37 16.23 3.31
C TRP A 54 1.54 16.96 4.35
N HIS A 55 0.29 16.54 4.55
CA HIS A 55 -0.60 17.16 5.53
C HIS A 55 -0.43 16.59 6.95
N VAL A 56 0.17 15.40 7.08
CA VAL A 56 0.27 14.68 8.35
C VAL A 56 0.94 15.50 9.47
N PRO A 57 2.04 16.23 9.21
CA PRO A 57 2.64 17.07 10.24
C PRO A 57 1.74 18.18 10.79
N LYS A 58 0.67 18.52 10.08
CA LYS A 58 -0.29 19.55 10.51
C LYS A 58 -1.45 18.98 11.33
N LEU A 59 -1.53 17.65 11.45
CA LEU A 59 -2.59 16.98 12.20
C LEU A 59 -2.24 16.89 13.69
N THR A 60 -3.28 16.85 14.51
CA THR A 60 -3.11 16.51 15.93
C THR A 60 -2.77 15.02 16.09
N ALA A 61 -2.23 14.64 17.24
CA ALA A 61 -1.96 13.23 17.55
C ALA A 61 -3.23 12.37 17.44
N ALA A 62 -4.37 12.91 17.89
CA ALA A 62 -5.65 12.20 17.80
C ALA A 62 -6.10 12.01 16.35
N GLU A 63 -5.91 13.01 15.50
CA GLU A 63 -6.23 12.92 14.08
C GLU A 63 -5.34 11.90 13.36
N VAL A 64 -4.05 11.89 13.65
CA VAL A 64 -3.13 10.89 13.09
C VAL A 64 -3.52 9.49 13.54
N SER A 65 -3.83 9.32 14.84
CA SER A 65 -4.27 8.02 15.38
C SER A 65 -5.56 7.53 14.71
N ALA A 66 -6.48 8.44 14.39
CA ALA A 66 -7.72 8.09 13.70
C ALA A 66 -7.48 7.62 12.25
N LEU A 67 -6.42 8.09 11.61
CA LEU A 67 -6.02 7.64 10.28
C LEU A 67 -5.29 6.30 10.29
N ALA A 68 -4.63 5.97 11.40
CA ALA A 68 -3.82 4.77 11.53
C ALA A 68 -4.70 3.51 11.52
N GLU A 69 -4.14 2.43 11.00
CA GLU A 69 -4.83 1.14 10.96
C GLU A 69 -3.95 0.06 11.60
N PRO A 70 -4.54 -0.86 12.37
CA PRO A 70 -3.80 -2.05 12.78
C PRO A 70 -3.61 -2.94 11.55
N LEU A 71 -2.39 -3.43 11.32
CA LEU A 71 -2.07 -4.14 10.08
C LEU A 71 -2.87 -5.44 9.91
N ALA A 72 -3.08 -6.17 11.00
CA ALA A 72 -3.78 -7.46 10.96
C ALA A 72 -5.27 -7.31 10.58
N GLU A 73 -5.86 -6.15 10.85
CA GLU A 73 -7.28 -5.87 10.62
C GLU A 73 -7.49 -4.63 9.76
N SER A 74 -6.50 -4.27 8.95
CA SER A 74 -6.54 -3.06 8.12
C SER A 74 -7.52 -3.23 6.96
N PRO A 75 -8.59 -2.40 6.87
CA PRO A 75 -9.47 -2.42 5.70
C PRO A 75 -8.72 -2.08 4.41
N SER A 76 -7.79 -1.15 4.48
CA SER A 76 -6.98 -0.76 3.32
C SER A 76 -6.12 -1.93 2.81
N LEU A 77 -5.42 -2.60 3.71
CA LEU A 77 -4.58 -3.74 3.33
C LEU A 77 -5.40 -4.96 2.92
N THR A 78 -6.59 -5.14 3.47
CA THR A 78 -7.50 -6.20 3.02
C THR A 78 -7.83 -6.04 1.54
N LEU A 79 -8.10 -4.83 1.10
CA LEU A 79 -8.33 -4.54 -0.33
C LEU A 79 -7.08 -4.81 -1.16
N ILE A 80 -5.94 -4.23 -0.77
CA ILE A 80 -4.68 -4.39 -1.53
C ILE A 80 -4.27 -5.85 -1.60
N ARG A 81 -4.37 -6.57 -0.48
CA ARG A 81 -4.07 -8.00 -0.43
C ARG A 81 -4.97 -8.80 -1.37
N SER A 82 -6.27 -8.52 -1.39
CA SER A 82 -7.20 -9.19 -2.30
C SER A 82 -6.84 -8.96 -3.77
N LEU A 83 -6.39 -7.76 -4.11
CA LEU A 83 -5.95 -7.43 -5.46
C LEU A 83 -4.61 -8.12 -5.80
N ALA A 84 -3.71 -8.22 -4.84
CA ALA A 84 -2.45 -8.96 -5.03
C ALA A 84 -2.70 -10.44 -5.36
N ILE A 85 -3.62 -11.08 -4.65
CA ILE A 85 -4.02 -12.46 -4.90
C ILE A 85 -4.73 -12.57 -6.25
N LYS A 86 -5.71 -11.71 -6.51
CA LYS A 86 -6.50 -11.74 -7.73
C LYS A 86 -5.63 -11.64 -8.98
N HIS A 87 -4.68 -10.71 -8.98
CA HIS A 87 -3.84 -10.43 -10.14
C HIS A 87 -2.48 -11.15 -10.09
N GLN A 88 -2.23 -11.95 -9.05
CA GLN A 88 -0.96 -12.64 -8.86
C GLN A 88 0.23 -11.69 -8.97
N MET A 89 0.15 -10.59 -8.21
CA MET A 89 1.08 -9.47 -8.27
C MET A 89 1.54 -9.13 -6.85
N LEU A 90 2.84 -8.86 -6.68
CA LEU A 90 3.35 -8.24 -5.47
C LEU A 90 2.99 -6.75 -5.53
N ILE A 91 2.31 -6.26 -4.48
CA ILE A 91 1.91 -4.85 -4.40
C ILE A 91 2.46 -4.24 -3.12
N GLY A 92 3.28 -3.20 -3.26
CA GLY A 92 3.80 -2.42 -2.14
C GLY A 92 2.98 -1.14 -1.92
N ALA A 93 2.58 -0.88 -0.68
CA ALA A 93 1.77 0.29 -0.32
C ALA A 93 2.16 0.83 1.06
N GLY A 94 1.99 2.13 1.24
CA GLY A 94 2.34 2.83 2.48
C GLY A 94 1.13 3.36 3.24
N LEU A 95 1.17 3.24 4.56
CA LEU A 95 0.11 3.73 5.45
C LEU A 95 0.68 4.03 6.84
N ILE A 96 -0.18 4.59 7.69
CA ILE A 96 0.13 4.76 9.11
C ILE A 96 -0.36 3.52 9.84
N GLU A 97 0.57 2.81 10.46
CA GLU A 97 0.27 1.65 11.30
C GLU A 97 -0.01 2.08 12.73
N ARG A 98 -1.05 1.51 13.33
CA ARG A 98 -1.25 1.55 14.78
C ARG A 98 -0.88 0.18 15.35
N ALA A 99 0.20 0.12 16.11
CA ALA A 99 0.64 -1.10 16.76
C ALA A 99 -0.24 -1.44 17.98
N ASP A 100 -0.12 -2.66 18.49
CA ASP A 100 -0.92 -3.15 19.62
C ASP A 100 -0.72 -2.32 20.90
N ASP A 101 0.47 -1.74 21.07
CA ASP A 101 0.79 -0.86 22.20
C ASP A 101 0.33 0.60 22.00
N GLY A 102 -0.37 0.88 20.90
CA GLY A 102 -0.86 2.21 20.55
C GLY A 102 0.14 3.11 19.84
N ARG A 103 1.38 2.67 19.64
CA ARG A 103 2.38 3.44 18.89
C ARG A 103 2.04 3.50 17.42
N LEU A 104 2.38 4.63 16.80
CA LEU A 104 2.13 4.89 15.40
C LEU A 104 3.43 4.79 14.61
N TYR A 105 3.38 4.17 13.45
CA TYR A 105 4.53 4.00 12.58
C TYR A 105 4.18 4.36 11.14
N ASN A 106 5.14 4.95 10.46
CA ASN A 106 5.11 5.04 9.01
C ASN A 106 5.53 3.66 8.47
N ALA A 107 4.58 2.89 7.98
CA ALA A 107 4.80 1.52 7.56
C ALA A 107 4.66 1.38 6.05
N TYR A 108 5.47 0.49 5.50
CA TYR A 108 5.37 0.06 4.11
C TYR A 108 5.12 -1.45 4.09
N VAL A 109 4.10 -1.87 3.36
CA VAL A 109 3.67 -3.27 3.36
C VAL A 109 3.75 -3.83 1.95
N ALA A 110 4.39 -4.97 1.81
CA ALA A 110 4.38 -5.75 0.57
C ALA A 110 3.32 -6.85 0.71
N CYS A 111 2.28 -6.76 -0.11
CA CYS A 111 1.26 -7.80 -0.21
C CYS A 111 1.68 -8.75 -1.33
N MET A 112 1.88 -10.01 -0.99
CA MET A 112 2.39 -11.02 -1.91
C MET A 112 1.26 -11.71 -2.68
N PRO A 113 1.55 -12.32 -3.85
CA PRO A 113 0.54 -13.05 -4.61
C PRO A 113 -0.13 -14.20 -3.85
N ASP A 114 0.55 -14.79 -2.87
CA ASP A 114 -0.01 -15.85 -2.02
C ASP A 114 -0.85 -15.33 -0.85
N GLY A 115 -0.96 -13.99 -0.73
CA GLY A 115 -1.70 -13.33 0.33
C GLY A 115 -0.89 -13.06 1.60
N SER A 116 0.37 -13.46 1.66
CA SER A 116 1.24 -13.08 2.77
C SER A 116 1.59 -11.60 2.70
N MET A 117 1.89 -10.99 3.86
CA MET A 117 2.27 -9.59 3.95
C MET A 117 3.58 -9.46 4.71
N HIS A 118 4.44 -8.57 4.24
CA HIS A 118 5.72 -8.24 4.87
C HIS A 118 5.77 -6.75 5.12
N THR A 119 6.12 -6.35 6.34
CA THR A 119 6.05 -4.96 6.77
C THR A 119 7.42 -4.42 7.11
N HIS A 120 7.68 -3.20 6.66
CA HIS A 120 8.83 -2.41 7.07
C HIS A 120 8.34 -1.13 7.74
N ARG A 121 8.86 -0.82 8.93
CA ARG A 121 8.61 0.44 9.64
C ARG A 121 9.78 1.38 9.38
N LYS A 122 9.47 2.57 8.89
CA LYS A 122 10.48 3.60 8.67
C LYS A 122 11.01 4.10 10.01
N LEU A 123 12.31 4.19 10.12
CA LEU A 123 12.99 4.71 11.30
C LEU A 123 12.94 6.22 11.38
#